data_47ff166b10c4ff1d4469043f21420dce
#
_entry.id   47ff166b10c4ff1d4469043f21420dce
#
_cell.length_a   1.000
_cell.length_b   1.000
_cell.length_c   1.000
_cell.angle_alpha   90.00
_cell.angle_beta   90.00
_cell.angle_gamma   90.00
#
_symmetry.space_group_name_H-M   'P 1'
#
loop_
_entity.id
_entity.type
_entity.pdbx_description
1 polymer ?
#
loop_
_entity_poly.entity_id
_entity_poly.type
_entity_poly.pdbx_seq_one_letter_code
_entity_poly.pdbx_strand_id
1 'polypeptide(L)'
;MSDASTPPVLAPWLERQLARLVEHSGHALLLQGPSGLGQYPLALALAQAWLCHQPVTTGAGQRGCGMCSSCHGIAVRTHPDLRVLMPETVMLALDWPLDELAHKEIDDKKRKPSREIRVDAARDLITFTQRTASGDRGKVVLIYPAERMNGVTANTLLKTLEEPSGDTRFILATEAQHQLLPTLRSRCVSHAMVGPSQAEGVSWLTAQGLPEALASVLLKAAGGRPDDARSMAERGWTDARWAAIPKALRAGQLEPLQDLGGAELIDVLHKVCHDQLAAQVGGAPRFFAPQALVSGTSLQSLSHWAQALQRSARTADHPYQAGLMLEALVSQARQALSSRAL
;
A
#
# COMPACT_ATOMS: atom_id res chain seq x y z
N MET A 1 -9.29 24.09 1.70
CA MET A 1 -8.34 24.46 0.64
C MET A 1 -6.96 24.37 1.27
N SER A 2 -6.31 23.22 1.18
CA SER A 2 -4.94 23.04 1.64
C SER A 2 -4.03 23.81 0.67
N ASP A 3 -3.18 24.64 1.24
CA ASP A 3 -2.22 25.46 0.51
C ASP A 3 -1.28 24.56 -0.31
N ALA A 4 -1.41 24.58 -1.63
CA ALA A 4 -0.67 23.73 -2.57
C ALA A 4 0.84 24.05 -2.64
N SER A 5 1.32 24.98 -1.81
CA SER A 5 2.69 25.52 -1.85
C SER A 5 3.69 24.80 -0.93
N THR A 6 3.24 23.96 0.00
CA THR A 6 4.16 23.23 0.90
C THR A 6 4.29 21.79 0.44
N PRO A 7 5.51 21.28 0.12
CA PRO A 7 5.68 19.88 -0.22
C PRO A 7 5.18 19.02 0.96
N PRO A 8 4.49 17.91 0.68
CA PRO A 8 4.01 17.04 1.75
C PRO A 8 5.20 16.61 2.62
N VAL A 9 5.09 16.87 3.92
CA VAL A 9 6.11 16.47 4.89
C VAL A 9 6.15 14.95 4.91
N LEU A 10 7.24 14.39 4.43
CA LEU A 10 7.43 12.93 4.50
C LEU A 10 7.56 12.50 5.97
N ALA A 11 7.05 11.30 6.24
CA ALA A 11 7.27 10.69 7.54
C ALA A 11 8.77 10.43 7.77
N PRO A 12 9.28 10.53 9.02
CA PRO A 12 10.72 10.45 9.30
C PRO A 12 11.41 9.19 8.76
N TRP A 13 10.74 8.03 8.81
CA TRP A 13 11.28 6.79 8.26
C TRP A 13 11.37 6.81 6.72
N LEU A 14 10.52 7.58 6.04
CA LEU A 14 10.58 7.78 4.58
C LEU A 14 11.68 8.77 4.21
N GLU A 15 11.90 9.82 4.99
CA GLU A 15 13.00 10.77 4.78
C GLU A 15 14.37 10.07 4.86
N ARG A 16 14.56 9.19 5.85
CA ARG A 16 15.79 8.39 5.96
C ARG A 16 16.01 7.46 4.77
N GLN A 17 14.94 6.91 4.20
CA GLN A 17 15.02 6.06 3.01
C GLN A 17 15.26 6.90 1.75
N LEU A 18 14.59 8.04 1.61
CA LEU A 18 14.80 8.98 0.52
C LEU A 18 16.27 9.39 0.41
N ALA A 19 16.89 9.76 1.52
CA ALA A 19 18.29 10.18 1.56
C ALA A 19 19.25 9.15 0.97
N ARG A 20 18.99 7.85 1.19
CA ARG A 20 19.78 6.75 0.63
C ARG A 20 19.49 6.49 -0.85
N LEU A 21 18.23 6.68 -1.25
CA LEU A 21 17.76 6.34 -2.59
C LEU A 21 18.07 7.43 -3.62
N VAL A 22 18.19 8.68 -3.21
CA VAL A 22 18.50 9.79 -4.12
C VAL A 22 19.87 9.59 -4.81
N GLU A 23 20.83 9.01 -4.11
CA GLU A 23 22.18 8.73 -4.63
C GLU A 23 22.24 7.46 -5.50
N HIS A 24 21.10 6.78 -5.66
CA HIS A 24 21.07 5.55 -6.44
C HIS A 24 21.35 5.81 -7.92
N SER A 25 22.35 5.11 -8.46
CA SER A 25 22.83 5.27 -9.84
C SER A 25 22.14 4.36 -10.87
N GLY A 26 21.39 3.36 -10.42
CA GLY A 26 20.68 2.44 -11.32
C GLY A 26 19.48 3.11 -12.00
N HIS A 27 19.18 2.64 -13.21
CA HIS A 27 18.07 3.17 -13.99
C HIS A 27 16.68 2.63 -13.58
N ALA A 28 16.60 1.52 -12.86
CA ALA A 28 15.34 0.92 -12.41
C ALA A 28 15.42 0.53 -10.93
N LEU A 29 14.56 1.13 -10.11
CA LEU A 29 14.43 0.89 -8.67
C LEU A 29 13.08 0.26 -8.36
N LEU A 30 13.06 -0.79 -7.54
CA LEU A 30 11.85 -1.42 -7.02
C LEU A 30 11.71 -1.17 -5.52
N LEU A 31 10.79 -0.31 -5.13
CA LEU A 31 10.37 -0.11 -3.74
C LEU A 31 9.36 -1.20 -3.37
N GLN A 32 9.72 -2.06 -2.41
CA GLN A 32 8.88 -3.20 -2.05
C GLN A 32 8.61 -3.27 -0.55
N GLY A 33 7.38 -3.54 -0.18
CA GLY A 33 6.96 -3.69 1.21
C GLY A 33 5.47 -3.93 1.31
N PRO A 34 4.94 -4.30 2.47
CA PRO A 34 3.49 -4.39 2.67
C PRO A 34 2.84 -3.01 2.54
N SER A 35 1.52 -2.97 2.28
CA SER A 35 0.74 -1.73 2.23
C SER A 35 0.93 -0.85 3.47
N GLY A 36 0.64 0.43 3.36
CA GLY A 36 0.62 1.37 4.49
C GLY A 36 1.98 1.77 5.04
N LEU A 37 3.08 1.50 4.33
CA LEU A 37 4.43 1.98 4.66
C LEU A 37 4.83 3.27 3.94
N GLY A 38 4.04 3.74 2.96
CA GLY A 38 4.30 4.96 2.23
C GLY A 38 5.13 4.78 0.96
N GLN A 39 4.93 3.68 0.22
CA GLN A 39 5.62 3.41 -1.04
C GLN A 39 5.41 4.52 -2.07
N TYR A 40 4.17 4.96 -2.25
CA TYR A 40 3.84 6.02 -3.20
C TYR A 40 4.42 7.38 -2.80
N PRO A 41 4.22 7.89 -1.56
CA PRO A 41 4.86 9.14 -1.13
C PRO A 41 6.39 9.13 -1.28
N LEU A 42 7.06 8.01 -0.95
CA LEU A 42 8.50 7.88 -1.13
C LEU A 42 8.89 7.92 -2.61
N ALA A 43 8.17 7.18 -3.46
CA ALA A 43 8.42 7.15 -4.90
C ALA A 43 8.24 8.53 -5.54
N LEU A 44 7.20 9.26 -5.16
CA LEU A 44 6.94 10.61 -5.66
C LEU A 44 8.00 11.62 -5.17
N ALA A 45 8.41 11.55 -3.90
CA ALA A 45 9.47 12.40 -3.36
C ALA A 45 10.83 12.12 -4.02
N LEU A 46 11.12 10.86 -4.34
CA LEU A 46 12.32 10.47 -5.07
C LEU A 46 12.29 11.01 -6.51
N ALA A 47 11.16 10.89 -7.20
CA ALA A 47 10.97 11.50 -8.52
C ALA A 47 11.16 13.02 -8.47
N GLN A 48 10.62 13.67 -7.44
CA GLN A 48 10.79 15.11 -7.22
C GLN A 48 12.25 15.48 -6.96
N ALA A 49 12.99 14.70 -6.16
CA ALA A 49 14.40 14.95 -5.89
C ALA A 49 15.26 14.83 -7.17
N TRP A 50 15.00 13.84 -8.00
CA TRP A 50 15.74 13.63 -9.26
C TRP A 50 15.44 14.69 -10.33
N LEU A 51 14.20 15.15 -10.42
CA LEU A 51 13.78 16.16 -11.41
C LEU A 51 13.93 17.60 -10.93
N CYS A 52 14.25 17.83 -9.65
CA CYS A 52 14.36 19.18 -9.10
C CYS A 52 15.54 19.94 -9.69
N HIS A 53 15.29 21.18 -10.15
CA HIS A 53 16.35 22.05 -10.67
C HIS A 53 17.31 22.53 -9.58
N GLN A 54 16.83 22.66 -8.35
CA GLN A 54 17.57 23.23 -7.21
C GLN A 54 17.37 22.33 -5.97
N PRO A 55 17.88 21.08 -6.00
CA PRO A 55 17.71 20.18 -4.86
C PRO A 55 18.36 20.77 -3.61
N VAL A 56 17.71 20.59 -2.46
CA VAL A 56 18.20 21.07 -1.17
C VAL A 56 18.75 19.92 -0.36
N THR A 57 19.87 20.15 0.32
CA THR A 57 20.44 19.20 1.27
C THR A 57 19.98 19.55 2.67
N THR A 58 19.37 18.61 3.36
CA THR A 58 18.96 18.71 4.76
C THR A 58 19.81 17.77 5.60
N GLY A 59 19.65 17.82 6.93
CA GLY A 59 20.33 16.86 7.81
C GLY A 59 19.99 15.40 7.53
N ALA A 60 18.85 15.13 6.86
CA ALA A 60 18.43 13.80 6.43
C ALA A 60 18.94 13.42 5.03
N GLY A 61 19.52 14.34 4.25
CA GLY A 61 20.01 14.12 2.88
C GLY A 61 19.39 15.04 1.84
N GLN A 62 19.57 14.72 0.55
CA GLN A 62 19.09 15.54 -0.56
C GLN A 62 17.60 15.28 -0.85
N ARG A 63 16.86 16.38 -1.15
CA ARG A 63 15.44 16.31 -1.54
C ARG A 63 15.09 17.41 -2.55
N GLY A 64 13.91 17.33 -3.16
CA GLY A 64 13.36 18.41 -3.98
C GLY A 64 13.14 19.68 -3.16
N CYS A 65 13.38 20.86 -3.76
CA CYS A 65 13.26 22.16 -3.06
C CYS A 65 11.79 22.56 -2.76
N GLY A 66 10.81 21.96 -3.45
CA GLY A 66 9.38 22.29 -3.33
C GLY A 66 8.93 23.59 -4.00
N MET A 67 9.86 24.45 -4.47
CA MET A 67 9.54 25.81 -4.95
C MET A 67 9.84 26.03 -6.43
N CYS A 68 10.77 25.30 -7.06
CA CYS A 68 11.09 25.48 -8.47
C CYS A 68 9.94 25.01 -9.39
N SER A 69 9.98 25.42 -10.66
CA SER A 69 8.97 25.05 -11.66
C SER A 69 8.77 23.54 -11.80
N SER A 70 9.86 22.76 -11.72
CA SER A 70 9.80 21.30 -11.73
C SER A 70 9.02 20.75 -10.52
N CYS A 71 9.38 21.19 -9.30
CA CYS A 71 8.66 20.76 -8.09
C CYS A 71 7.19 21.16 -8.12
N HIS A 72 6.88 22.38 -8.61
CA HIS A 72 5.51 22.83 -8.79
C HIS A 72 4.75 21.97 -9.81
N GLY A 73 5.35 21.69 -10.99
CA GLY A 73 4.75 20.81 -12.00
C GLY A 73 4.43 19.40 -11.46
N ILE A 74 5.28 18.85 -10.58
CA ILE A 74 5.01 17.57 -9.93
C ILE A 74 3.85 17.70 -8.93
N ALA A 75 3.81 18.76 -8.14
CA ALA A 75 2.75 19.00 -7.16
C ALA A 75 1.37 19.12 -7.83
N VAL A 76 1.29 19.80 -8.97
CA VAL A 76 0.03 19.95 -9.75
C VAL A 76 -0.18 18.84 -10.81
N ARG A 77 0.65 17.78 -10.81
CA ARG A 77 0.53 16.60 -11.69
C ARG A 77 0.71 16.87 -13.20
N THR A 78 1.46 17.89 -13.57
CA THR A 78 1.63 18.31 -14.97
C THR A 78 3.09 18.35 -15.44
N HIS A 79 4.02 17.76 -14.68
CA HIS A 79 5.44 17.79 -15.03
C HIS A 79 5.71 17.04 -16.35
N PRO A 80 6.33 17.68 -17.37
CA PRO A 80 6.49 17.08 -18.71
C PRO A 80 7.40 15.86 -18.73
N ASP A 81 8.40 15.80 -17.85
CA ASP A 81 9.38 14.71 -17.77
C ASP A 81 9.07 13.68 -16.66
N LEU A 82 7.89 13.77 -16.03
CA LEU A 82 7.36 12.74 -15.13
C LEU A 82 6.17 12.04 -15.79
N ARG A 83 6.27 10.72 -15.94
CA ARG A 83 5.13 9.88 -16.33
C ARG A 83 4.78 8.92 -15.20
N VAL A 84 3.50 8.93 -14.84
CA VAL A 84 2.98 8.01 -13.81
C VAL A 84 2.11 6.96 -14.49
N LEU A 85 2.28 5.70 -14.09
CA LEU A 85 1.53 4.56 -14.58
C LEU A 85 0.82 3.90 -13.39
N MET A 86 -0.49 4.05 -13.34
CA MET A 86 -1.37 3.57 -12.28
C MET A 86 -2.68 3.02 -12.83
N PRO A 87 -3.40 2.14 -12.09
CA PRO A 87 -4.80 1.87 -12.35
C PRO A 87 -5.65 3.16 -12.25
N GLU A 88 -6.69 3.29 -13.05
CA GLU A 88 -7.57 4.46 -13.03
C GLU A 88 -8.19 4.70 -11.64
N THR A 89 -8.52 3.62 -10.91
CA THR A 89 -9.02 3.72 -9.52
C THR A 89 -8.02 4.38 -8.58
N VAL A 90 -6.72 4.13 -8.77
CA VAL A 90 -5.66 4.71 -7.94
C VAL A 90 -5.36 6.14 -8.40
N MET A 91 -5.39 6.43 -9.71
CA MET A 91 -5.25 7.79 -10.23
C MET A 91 -6.32 8.72 -9.64
N LEU A 92 -7.59 8.29 -9.63
CA LEU A 92 -8.68 9.06 -9.02
C LEU A 92 -8.49 9.27 -7.52
N ALA A 93 -8.05 8.23 -6.80
CA ALA A 93 -7.84 8.31 -5.35
C ALA A 93 -6.65 9.22 -4.94
N LEU A 94 -5.69 9.43 -5.86
CA LEU A 94 -4.48 10.24 -5.65
C LEU A 94 -4.49 11.56 -6.43
N ASP A 95 -5.65 11.97 -6.96
CA ASP A 95 -5.85 13.21 -7.73
C ASP A 95 -4.93 13.32 -8.97
N TRP A 96 -4.62 12.19 -9.62
CA TRP A 96 -3.95 12.19 -10.92
C TRP A 96 -4.97 12.34 -12.05
N PRO A 97 -4.68 13.18 -13.06
CA PRO A 97 -5.59 13.36 -14.18
C PRO A 97 -5.68 12.07 -15.00
N LEU A 98 -6.90 11.66 -15.33
CA LEU A 98 -7.16 10.65 -16.36
C LEU A 98 -7.07 11.29 -17.75
N ASP A 99 -6.89 10.46 -18.80
CA ASP A 99 -7.07 10.97 -20.14
C ASP A 99 -8.53 11.40 -20.38
N GLU A 100 -8.76 12.33 -21.30
CA GLU A 100 -10.08 12.95 -21.53
C GLU A 100 -11.16 11.93 -21.90
N LEU A 101 -10.82 10.89 -22.69
CA LEU A 101 -11.76 9.85 -23.09
C LEU A 101 -12.15 8.98 -21.90
N ALA A 102 -11.15 8.53 -21.12
CA ALA A 102 -11.39 7.73 -19.92
C ALA A 102 -12.23 8.48 -18.90
N HIS A 103 -11.92 9.77 -18.68
CA HIS A 103 -12.67 10.63 -17.76
C HIS A 103 -14.15 10.74 -18.18
N LYS A 104 -14.41 11.04 -19.45
CA LYS A 104 -15.75 11.15 -20.01
C LYS A 104 -16.54 9.84 -19.93
N GLU A 105 -15.91 8.70 -20.25
CA GLU A 105 -16.58 7.40 -20.19
C GLU A 105 -16.97 6.99 -18.75
N ILE A 106 -16.15 7.36 -17.79
CA ILE A 106 -16.40 7.08 -16.37
C ILE A 106 -17.50 8.01 -15.84
N ASP A 107 -17.46 9.31 -16.16
CA ASP A 107 -18.46 10.29 -15.75
C ASP A 107 -19.85 9.98 -16.35
N ASP A 108 -19.87 9.59 -17.63
CA ASP A 108 -21.09 9.14 -18.33
C ASP A 108 -21.57 7.76 -17.83
N LYS A 109 -20.90 7.13 -16.86
CA LYS A 109 -21.19 5.78 -16.33
C LYS A 109 -21.21 4.67 -17.39
N LYS A 110 -20.55 4.87 -18.53
CA LYS A 110 -20.42 3.86 -19.59
C LYS A 110 -19.56 2.68 -19.18
N ARG A 111 -18.59 2.92 -18.28
CA ARG A 111 -17.76 1.90 -17.67
C ARG A 111 -17.30 2.29 -16.25
N LYS A 112 -16.80 1.31 -15.51
CA LYS A 112 -16.13 1.54 -14.22
C LYS A 112 -14.65 1.83 -14.43
N PRO A 113 -14.01 2.60 -13.51
CA PRO A 113 -12.56 2.77 -13.53
C PRO A 113 -11.83 1.42 -13.45
N SER A 114 -10.76 1.26 -14.24
CA SER A 114 -9.95 0.06 -14.24
C SER A 114 -9.19 -0.10 -12.93
N ARG A 115 -9.14 -1.34 -12.42
CA ARG A 115 -8.31 -1.73 -11.26
C ARG A 115 -6.94 -2.25 -11.67
N GLU A 116 -6.68 -2.38 -12.97
CA GLU A 116 -5.42 -2.83 -13.54
C GLU A 116 -4.78 -1.74 -14.38
N ILE A 117 -3.46 -1.78 -14.47
CA ILE A 117 -2.68 -0.97 -15.40
C ILE A 117 -2.82 -1.58 -16.79
N ARG A 118 -3.42 -0.83 -17.71
CA ARG A 118 -3.72 -1.29 -19.07
C ARG A 118 -2.47 -1.30 -19.94
N VAL A 119 -2.44 -2.21 -20.92
CA VAL A 119 -1.32 -2.34 -21.85
C VAL A 119 -1.14 -1.09 -22.73
N ASP A 120 -2.21 -0.39 -23.06
CA ASP A 120 -2.13 0.83 -23.88
C ASP A 120 -1.38 1.93 -23.12
N ALA A 121 -1.63 2.10 -21.81
CA ALA A 121 -0.88 3.02 -20.98
C ALA A 121 0.64 2.67 -20.93
N ALA A 122 1.00 1.39 -20.96
CA ALA A 122 2.39 0.95 -21.07
C ALA A 122 3.01 1.27 -22.44
N ARG A 123 2.25 1.18 -23.53
CA ARG A 123 2.72 1.59 -24.87
C ARG A 123 2.95 3.09 -24.96
N ASP A 124 2.04 3.87 -24.41
CA ASP A 124 2.19 5.35 -24.34
C ASP A 124 3.42 5.73 -23.50
N LEU A 125 3.68 5.00 -22.41
CA LEU A 125 4.88 5.15 -21.62
C LEU A 125 6.15 4.91 -22.44
N ILE A 126 6.21 3.84 -23.25
CA ILE A 126 7.37 3.55 -24.12
C ILE A 126 7.58 4.73 -25.08
N THR A 127 6.52 5.22 -25.72
CA THR A 127 6.59 6.40 -26.59
C THR A 127 7.12 7.62 -25.85
N PHE A 128 6.69 7.84 -24.59
CA PHE A 128 7.22 8.89 -23.74
C PHE A 128 8.73 8.71 -23.48
N THR A 129 9.21 7.51 -23.20
CA THR A 129 10.66 7.29 -22.95
C THR A 129 11.53 7.57 -24.15
N GLN A 130 11.01 7.39 -25.37
CA GLN A 130 11.72 7.65 -26.65
C GLN A 130 11.83 9.11 -27.02
N ARG A 131 11.00 10.00 -26.45
CA ARG A 131 11.08 11.45 -26.68
C ARG A 131 12.28 12.05 -25.95
N THR A 132 12.76 13.19 -26.42
CA THR A 132 13.76 14.00 -25.71
C THR A 132 13.15 14.55 -24.41
N ALA A 133 13.93 14.61 -23.33
CA ALA A 133 13.52 15.28 -22.11
C ALA A 133 13.30 16.78 -22.36
N SER A 134 12.33 17.38 -21.68
CA SER A 134 12.05 18.81 -21.76
C SER A 134 13.06 19.64 -20.95
N GLY A 135 13.64 19.03 -19.92
CA GLY A 135 14.66 19.62 -19.05
C GLY A 135 16.00 18.89 -19.10
N ASP A 136 16.93 19.34 -18.29
CA ASP A 136 18.31 18.80 -18.17
C ASP A 136 18.46 17.68 -17.14
N ARG A 137 17.37 17.31 -16.44
CA ARG A 137 17.36 16.31 -15.36
C ARG A 137 16.93 14.92 -15.82
N GLY A 138 16.77 14.71 -17.14
CA GLY A 138 16.27 13.47 -17.68
C GLY A 138 14.77 13.25 -17.44
N LYS A 139 14.34 12.01 -17.48
CA LYS A 139 12.93 11.61 -17.30
C LYS A 139 12.77 10.62 -16.17
N VAL A 140 11.62 10.68 -15.49
CA VAL A 140 11.27 9.73 -14.45
C VAL A 140 9.94 9.07 -14.78
N VAL A 141 9.91 7.75 -14.64
CA VAL A 141 8.72 6.92 -14.74
C VAL A 141 8.42 6.35 -13.38
N LEU A 142 7.20 6.57 -12.87
CA LEU A 142 6.72 6.02 -11.61
C LEU A 142 5.58 5.03 -11.91
N ILE A 143 5.72 3.78 -11.46
CA ILE A 143 4.71 2.72 -11.64
C ILE A 143 4.21 2.29 -10.25
N TYR A 144 2.90 2.47 -9.97
CA TYR A 144 2.32 2.15 -8.66
C TYR A 144 0.82 1.83 -8.72
N PRO A 145 0.33 0.83 -8.03
CA PRO A 145 1.08 -0.32 -7.52
C PRO A 145 1.52 -1.23 -8.68
N ALA A 146 2.79 -1.60 -8.71
CA ALA A 146 3.38 -2.31 -9.85
C ALA A 146 2.77 -3.72 -10.07
N GLU A 147 2.28 -4.37 -9.02
CA GLU A 147 1.56 -5.65 -9.10
C GLU A 147 0.20 -5.56 -9.80
N ARG A 148 -0.31 -4.36 -10.05
CA ARG A 148 -1.54 -4.18 -10.85
C ARG A 148 -1.30 -4.21 -12.36
N MET A 149 -0.07 -4.42 -12.80
CA MET A 149 0.22 -4.79 -14.18
C MET A 149 -0.10 -6.26 -14.41
N ASN A 150 -0.96 -6.54 -15.39
CA ASN A 150 -1.10 -7.93 -15.85
C ASN A 150 0.15 -8.38 -16.63
N GLY A 151 0.25 -9.69 -16.92
CA GLY A 151 1.43 -10.26 -17.58
C GLY A 151 1.75 -9.63 -18.95
N VAL A 152 0.74 -9.22 -19.71
CA VAL A 152 0.93 -8.57 -21.02
C VAL A 152 1.55 -7.18 -20.84
N THR A 153 0.99 -6.38 -19.93
CA THR A 153 1.49 -5.04 -19.61
C THR A 153 2.93 -5.09 -19.11
N ALA A 154 3.22 -5.99 -18.16
CA ALA A 154 4.56 -6.16 -17.60
C ALA A 154 5.59 -6.59 -18.67
N ASN A 155 5.25 -7.57 -19.51
CA ASN A 155 6.14 -8.03 -20.59
C ASN A 155 6.42 -6.93 -21.63
N THR A 156 5.45 -6.06 -21.91
CA THR A 156 5.62 -4.92 -22.81
C THR A 156 6.72 -3.96 -22.35
N LEU A 157 6.92 -3.83 -21.02
CA LEU A 157 7.90 -2.90 -20.44
C LEU A 157 9.31 -3.50 -20.26
N LEU A 158 9.48 -4.84 -20.36
CA LEU A 158 10.76 -5.48 -20.02
C LEU A 158 11.95 -4.93 -20.81
N LYS A 159 11.81 -4.74 -22.13
CA LYS A 159 12.89 -4.21 -22.96
C LYS A 159 13.27 -2.77 -22.57
N THR A 160 12.26 -1.94 -22.28
CA THR A 160 12.48 -0.55 -21.90
C THR A 160 13.09 -0.43 -20.51
N LEU A 161 12.81 -1.39 -19.61
CA LEU A 161 13.44 -1.48 -18.30
C LEU A 161 14.89 -1.97 -18.37
N GLU A 162 15.25 -2.81 -19.34
CA GLU A 162 16.63 -3.25 -19.57
C GLU A 162 17.51 -2.13 -20.16
N GLU A 163 16.97 -1.49 -21.20
CA GLU A 163 17.68 -0.50 -21.99
C GLU A 163 16.81 0.76 -22.15
N PRO A 164 16.70 1.61 -21.10
CA PRO A 164 15.91 2.82 -21.18
C PRO A 164 16.53 3.81 -22.15
N SER A 165 15.68 4.46 -22.95
CA SER A 165 16.13 5.49 -23.89
C SER A 165 16.53 6.75 -23.14
N GLY A 166 17.71 7.29 -23.46
CA GLY A 166 18.25 8.52 -22.88
C GLY A 166 18.44 8.39 -21.35
N ASP A 167 18.41 9.52 -20.65
CA ASP A 167 18.47 9.55 -19.18
C ASP A 167 17.07 9.37 -18.58
N THR A 168 16.55 8.13 -18.67
CA THR A 168 15.25 7.76 -18.11
C THR A 168 15.44 6.85 -16.91
N ARG A 169 14.85 7.22 -15.77
CA ARG A 169 14.86 6.43 -14.53
C ARG A 169 13.48 5.89 -14.21
N PHE A 170 13.43 4.65 -13.74
CA PHE A 170 12.19 3.97 -13.36
C PHE A 170 12.11 3.78 -11.84
N ILE A 171 10.97 4.11 -11.27
CA ILE A 171 10.61 3.82 -9.89
C ILE A 171 9.38 2.92 -9.93
N LEU A 172 9.53 1.66 -9.61
CA LEU A 172 8.43 0.73 -9.41
C LEU A 172 8.15 0.64 -7.92
N ALA A 173 6.92 0.79 -7.51
CA ALA A 173 6.53 0.64 -6.11
C ALA A 173 5.45 -0.44 -6.00
N THR A 174 5.65 -1.42 -5.10
CA THR A 174 4.77 -2.59 -4.94
C THR A 174 4.46 -2.86 -3.47
N GLU A 175 3.23 -3.29 -3.22
CA GLU A 175 2.75 -3.77 -1.93
C GLU A 175 2.73 -5.31 -1.85
N ALA A 176 2.86 -5.98 -3.01
CA ALA A 176 2.78 -7.42 -3.13
C ALA A 176 3.82 -7.95 -4.12
N GLN A 177 5.11 -7.87 -3.75
CA GLN A 177 6.23 -8.28 -4.63
C GLN A 177 6.12 -9.70 -5.20
N HIS A 178 5.42 -10.60 -4.48
CA HIS A 178 5.22 -11.98 -4.91
C HIS A 178 4.29 -12.12 -6.12
N GLN A 179 3.50 -11.08 -6.42
CA GLN A 179 2.62 -11.02 -7.59
C GLN A 179 3.34 -10.45 -8.82
N LEU A 180 4.50 -9.79 -8.64
CA LEU A 180 5.29 -9.30 -9.76
C LEU A 180 5.98 -10.45 -10.52
N LEU A 181 6.05 -10.33 -11.84
CA LEU A 181 6.80 -11.27 -12.66
C LEU A 181 8.27 -11.32 -12.23
N PRO A 182 8.86 -12.52 -12.06
CA PRO A 182 10.28 -12.67 -11.74
C PRO A 182 11.20 -11.95 -12.74
N THR A 183 10.83 -11.96 -14.01
CA THR A 183 11.53 -11.27 -15.11
C THR A 183 11.58 -9.76 -14.96
N LEU A 184 10.55 -9.15 -14.36
CA LEU A 184 10.52 -7.72 -14.06
C LEU A 184 11.37 -7.43 -12.82
N ARG A 185 11.23 -8.25 -11.78
CA ARG A 185 11.99 -8.09 -10.53
C ARG A 185 13.51 -8.19 -10.74
N SER A 186 13.97 -9.09 -11.62
CA SER A 186 15.40 -9.29 -11.89
C SER A 186 16.08 -8.11 -12.60
N ARG A 187 15.30 -7.17 -13.17
CA ARG A 187 15.78 -5.97 -13.87
C ARG A 187 15.80 -4.71 -13.01
N CYS A 188 15.31 -4.81 -11.79
CA CYS A 188 15.24 -3.69 -10.87
C CYS A 188 16.17 -3.91 -9.67
N VAL A 189 16.81 -2.85 -9.21
CA VAL A 189 17.47 -2.86 -7.90
C VAL A 189 16.38 -2.75 -6.83
N SER A 190 16.34 -3.76 -5.96
CA SER A 190 15.29 -3.86 -4.95
C SER A 190 15.66 -3.10 -3.68
N HIS A 191 14.75 -2.27 -3.19
CA HIS A 191 14.78 -1.64 -1.87
C HIS A 191 13.61 -2.14 -1.03
N ALA A 192 13.92 -2.84 0.06
CA ALA A 192 12.90 -3.25 1.03
C ALA A 192 12.53 -2.05 1.91
N MET A 193 11.25 -1.68 1.89
CA MET A 193 10.71 -0.61 2.72
C MET A 193 10.82 -0.96 4.20
N VAL A 194 11.36 -0.05 4.98
CA VAL A 194 11.49 -0.19 6.43
C VAL A 194 10.43 0.69 7.09
N GLY A 195 9.57 0.06 7.88
CA GLY A 195 8.57 0.77 8.68
C GLY A 195 9.18 1.49 9.89
N PRO A 196 8.41 2.35 10.55
CA PRO A 196 8.83 2.98 11.79
C PRO A 196 8.90 1.98 12.95
N SER A 197 9.62 2.35 14.02
CA SER A 197 9.42 1.73 15.32
C SER A 197 8.01 2.04 15.86
N GLN A 198 7.54 1.25 16.85
CA GLN A 198 6.22 1.50 17.47
C GLN A 198 6.12 2.95 18.00
N ALA A 199 7.14 3.42 18.71
CA ALA A 199 7.17 4.77 19.27
C ALA A 199 7.13 5.87 18.18
N GLU A 200 7.91 5.71 17.12
CA GLU A 200 7.95 6.65 15.99
C GLU A 200 6.61 6.69 15.25
N GLY A 201 6.00 5.52 14.99
CA GLY A 201 4.70 5.45 14.33
C GLY A 201 3.57 6.06 15.17
N VAL A 202 3.55 5.81 16.49
CA VAL A 202 2.58 6.45 17.40
C VAL A 202 2.78 7.96 17.41
N SER A 203 4.02 8.45 17.56
CA SER A 203 4.31 9.88 17.56
C SER A 203 3.85 10.54 16.25
N TRP A 204 4.09 9.90 15.11
CA TRP A 204 3.66 10.42 13.81
C TRP A 204 2.12 10.47 13.69
N LEU A 205 1.41 9.42 14.12
CA LEU A 205 -0.06 9.38 14.10
C LEU A 205 -0.66 10.44 15.04
N THR A 206 -0.04 10.65 16.19
CA THR A 206 -0.45 11.70 17.16
C THR A 206 -0.26 13.09 16.55
N ALA A 207 0.85 13.33 15.85
CA ALA A 207 1.06 14.57 15.11
C ALA A 207 0.04 14.80 13.98
N GLN A 208 -0.59 13.73 13.47
CA GLN A 208 -1.71 13.78 12.51
C GLN A 208 -3.08 13.93 13.19
N GLY A 209 -3.13 14.12 14.50
CA GLY A 209 -4.35 14.40 15.26
C GLY A 209 -5.02 13.18 15.91
N LEU A 210 -4.44 11.98 15.85
CA LEU A 210 -4.98 10.82 16.55
C LEU A 210 -4.61 10.89 18.05
N PRO A 211 -5.55 10.58 18.97
CA PRO A 211 -5.21 10.39 20.39
C PRO A 211 -4.17 9.28 20.55
N GLU A 212 -3.15 9.49 21.40
CA GLU A 212 -2.01 8.58 21.57
C GLU A 212 -2.44 7.14 21.90
N ALA A 213 -3.41 6.98 22.80
CA ALA A 213 -3.95 5.67 23.16
C ALA A 213 -4.53 4.94 21.94
N LEU A 214 -5.34 5.63 21.12
CA LEU A 214 -5.92 5.07 19.90
C LEU A 214 -4.85 4.81 18.84
N ALA A 215 -3.91 5.71 18.64
CA ALA A 215 -2.78 5.55 17.72
C ALA A 215 -1.96 4.29 18.04
N SER A 216 -1.69 4.03 19.33
CA SER A 216 -0.97 2.83 19.79
C SER A 216 -1.72 1.54 19.42
N VAL A 217 -3.03 1.50 19.68
CA VAL A 217 -3.87 0.33 19.37
C VAL A 217 -3.98 0.10 17.88
N LEU A 218 -4.32 1.15 17.09
CA LEU A 218 -4.53 1.00 15.65
C LEU A 218 -3.22 0.73 14.90
N LEU A 219 -2.09 1.29 15.33
CA LEU A 219 -0.79 0.96 14.76
C LEU A 219 -0.45 -0.53 14.98
N LYS A 220 -0.71 -1.05 16.16
CA LYS A 220 -0.55 -2.47 16.47
C LYS A 220 -1.52 -3.32 15.62
N ALA A 221 -2.79 -2.95 15.54
CA ALA A 221 -3.81 -3.60 14.71
C ALA A 221 -3.44 -3.62 13.22
N ALA A 222 -2.84 -2.52 12.73
CA ALA A 222 -2.31 -2.41 11.36
C ALA A 222 -0.96 -3.14 11.17
N GLY A 223 -0.41 -3.79 12.20
CA GLY A 223 0.88 -4.50 12.10
C GLY A 223 2.10 -3.59 11.94
N GLY A 224 2.05 -2.39 12.52
CA GLY A 224 3.12 -1.40 12.45
C GLY A 224 3.12 -0.55 11.17
N ARG A 225 2.00 -0.48 10.46
CA ARG A 225 1.84 0.28 9.21
C ARG A 225 1.01 1.55 9.46
N PRO A 226 1.66 2.73 9.50
CA PRO A 226 0.99 3.97 9.96
C PRO A 226 -0.13 4.45 9.04
N ASP A 227 0.01 4.35 7.72
CA ASP A 227 -1.05 4.78 6.79
C ASP A 227 -2.29 3.88 6.89
N ASP A 228 -2.11 2.56 7.10
CA ASP A 228 -3.21 1.64 7.35
C ASP A 228 -3.90 1.97 8.69
N ALA A 229 -3.12 2.28 9.75
CA ALA A 229 -3.65 2.68 11.05
C ALA A 229 -4.46 3.99 10.96
N ARG A 230 -3.97 4.97 10.20
CA ARG A 230 -4.70 6.22 9.92
C ARG A 230 -6.00 5.96 9.18
N SER A 231 -5.95 5.17 8.12
CA SER A 231 -7.15 4.76 7.37
C SER A 231 -8.18 4.03 8.24
N MET A 232 -7.74 3.20 9.18
CA MET A 232 -8.63 2.58 10.17
C MET A 232 -9.30 3.65 11.04
N ALA A 233 -8.56 4.64 11.55
CA ALA A 233 -9.12 5.73 12.36
C ALA A 233 -10.15 6.56 11.58
N GLU A 234 -9.85 6.93 10.33
CA GLU A 234 -10.75 7.67 9.44
C GLU A 234 -12.08 6.91 9.18
N ARG A 235 -12.05 5.58 9.21
CA ARG A 235 -13.23 4.70 9.11
C ARG A 235 -13.92 4.43 10.46
N GLY A 236 -13.54 5.13 11.51
CA GLY A 236 -14.18 5.05 12.81
C GLY A 236 -13.84 3.81 13.63
N TRP A 237 -12.68 3.16 13.38
CA TRP A 237 -12.21 2.10 14.27
C TRP A 237 -11.84 2.67 15.63
N THR A 238 -12.30 2.00 16.69
CA THR A 238 -12.00 2.32 18.08
C THR A 238 -11.28 1.16 18.75
N ASP A 239 -10.61 1.44 19.87
CA ASP A 239 -9.99 0.41 20.72
C ASP A 239 -11.02 -0.64 21.15
N ALA A 240 -12.19 -0.22 21.62
CA ALA A 240 -13.26 -1.11 22.08
C ALA A 240 -13.75 -2.03 20.93
N ARG A 241 -13.95 -1.48 19.72
CA ARG A 241 -14.37 -2.25 18.55
C ARG A 241 -13.31 -3.30 18.19
N TRP A 242 -12.02 -2.90 18.13
CA TRP A 242 -10.94 -3.82 17.82
C TRP A 242 -10.81 -4.94 18.85
N ALA A 243 -10.78 -4.58 20.13
CA ALA A 243 -10.65 -5.53 21.23
C ALA A 243 -11.82 -6.52 21.33
N ALA A 244 -13.01 -6.16 20.87
CA ALA A 244 -14.19 -7.01 20.91
C ALA A 244 -14.17 -8.16 19.87
N ILE A 245 -13.40 -8.04 18.77
CA ILE A 245 -13.45 -8.95 17.62
C ILE A 245 -13.25 -10.42 18.01
N PRO A 246 -12.21 -10.85 18.75
CA PRO A 246 -12.02 -12.29 19.02
C PRO A 246 -13.18 -12.93 19.79
N LYS A 247 -13.76 -12.18 20.75
CA LYS A 247 -14.92 -12.65 21.52
C LYS A 247 -16.21 -12.67 20.70
N ALA A 248 -16.42 -11.65 19.87
CA ALA A 248 -17.55 -11.57 18.95
C ALA A 248 -17.54 -12.74 17.94
N LEU A 249 -16.38 -13.05 17.35
CA LEU A 249 -16.20 -14.20 16.45
C LEU A 249 -16.53 -15.53 17.14
N ARG A 250 -16.08 -15.74 18.38
CA ARG A 250 -16.44 -16.94 19.15
C ARG A 250 -17.94 -17.04 19.42
N ALA A 251 -18.60 -15.90 19.64
CA ALA A 251 -20.06 -15.83 19.81
C ALA A 251 -20.85 -15.93 18.50
N GLY A 252 -20.18 -15.80 17.34
CA GLY A 252 -20.81 -15.76 16.02
C GLY A 252 -21.49 -14.43 15.72
N GLN A 253 -21.05 -13.33 16.35
CA GLN A 253 -21.57 -11.98 16.14
C GLN A 253 -20.90 -11.31 14.94
N LEU A 254 -21.67 -10.60 14.12
CA LEU A 254 -21.21 -9.99 12.88
C LEU A 254 -20.88 -8.49 13.02
N GLU A 255 -21.48 -7.81 14.01
CA GLU A 255 -21.47 -6.35 14.14
C GLU A 255 -20.10 -5.68 14.04
N PRO A 256 -19.03 -6.21 14.68
CA PRO A 256 -17.74 -5.55 14.56
C PRO A 256 -17.14 -5.56 13.15
N LEU A 257 -17.69 -6.41 12.24
CA LEU A 257 -17.07 -6.76 10.95
C LEU A 257 -17.97 -6.47 9.73
N GLN A 258 -19.24 -6.05 9.95
CA GLN A 258 -20.27 -6.00 8.90
C GLN A 258 -20.01 -4.98 7.79
N ASP A 259 -19.19 -3.97 8.03
CA ASP A 259 -18.81 -2.90 7.09
C ASP A 259 -17.50 -3.18 6.35
N LEU A 260 -16.88 -4.35 6.59
CA LEU A 260 -15.61 -4.72 5.96
C LEU A 260 -15.81 -5.34 4.57
N GLY A 261 -14.94 -4.94 3.63
CA GLY A 261 -14.81 -5.64 2.36
C GLY A 261 -14.18 -7.02 2.51
N GLY A 262 -14.39 -7.92 1.54
CA GLY A 262 -13.94 -9.31 1.64
C GLY A 262 -12.45 -9.48 1.95
N ALA A 263 -11.58 -8.75 1.26
CA ALA A 263 -10.13 -8.80 1.50
C ALA A 263 -9.75 -8.30 2.91
N GLU A 264 -10.37 -7.22 3.36
CA GLU A 264 -10.13 -6.64 4.67
C GLU A 264 -10.65 -7.55 5.80
N LEU A 265 -11.83 -8.14 5.62
CA LEU A 265 -12.38 -9.13 6.54
C LEU A 265 -11.41 -10.30 6.72
N ILE A 266 -10.91 -10.85 5.61
CA ILE A 266 -9.96 -11.97 5.65
C ILE A 266 -8.66 -11.55 6.37
N ASP A 267 -8.15 -10.34 6.16
CA ASP A 267 -6.96 -9.82 6.86
C ASP A 267 -7.18 -9.76 8.37
N VAL A 268 -8.32 -9.24 8.81
CA VAL A 268 -8.70 -9.20 10.24
C VAL A 268 -8.78 -10.61 10.82
N LEU A 269 -9.41 -11.56 10.13
CA LEU A 269 -9.51 -12.95 10.58
C LEU A 269 -8.15 -13.64 10.65
N HIS A 270 -7.25 -13.37 9.69
CA HIS A 270 -5.86 -13.84 9.76
C HIS A 270 -5.13 -13.32 10.99
N LYS A 271 -5.30 -12.04 11.34
CA LYS A 271 -4.70 -11.43 12.54
C LYS A 271 -5.19 -12.09 13.82
N VAL A 272 -6.51 -12.36 13.92
CA VAL A 272 -7.07 -13.12 15.05
C VAL A 272 -6.50 -14.52 15.12
N CYS A 273 -6.49 -15.24 14.00
CA CYS A 273 -5.97 -16.62 13.92
C CYS A 273 -4.49 -16.67 14.30
N HIS A 274 -3.67 -15.73 13.78
CA HIS A 274 -2.25 -15.60 14.13
C HIS A 274 -2.03 -15.43 15.62
N ASP A 275 -2.73 -14.49 16.25
CA ASP A 275 -2.52 -14.19 17.67
C ASP A 275 -3.06 -15.31 18.57
N GLN A 276 -4.14 -15.98 18.16
CA GLN A 276 -4.62 -17.19 18.86
C GLN A 276 -3.59 -18.32 18.78
N LEU A 277 -3.00 -18.57 17.61
CA LEU A 277 -1.93 -19.55 17.45
C LEU A 277 -0.70 -19.19 18.28
N ALA A 278 -0.25 -17.93 18.22
CA ALA A 278 0.88 -17.44 19.01
C ALA A 278 0.66 -17.66 20.51
N ALA A 279 -0.51 -17.30 21.02
CA ALA A 279 -0.86 -17.46 22.43
C ALA A 279 -0.89 -18.93 22.85
N GLN A 280 -1.36 -19.87 22.00
CA GLN A 280 -1.40 -21.31 22.30
C GLN A 280 0.00 -21.93 22.44
N VAL A 281 1.00 -21.40 21.74
CA VAL A 281 2.39 -21.88 21.82
C VAL A 281 3.26 -21.05 22.78
N GLY A 282 2.66 -20.17 23.59
CA GLY A 282 3.38 -19.34 24.56
C GLY A 282 4.05 -18.11 23.96
N GLY A 283 3.74 -17.76 22.69
CA GLY A 283 4.23 -16.55 22.03
C GLY A 283 3.42 -15.30 22.39
N ALA A 284 4.01 -14.13 22.18
CA ALA A 284 3.32 -12.85 22.41
C ALA A 284 2.40 -12.51 21.22
N PRO A 285 1.14 -12.11 21.47
CA PRO A 285 0.24 -11.62 20.43
C PRO A 285 0.77 -10.34 19.77
N ARG A 286 0.63 -10.27 18.45
CA ARG A 286 1.13 -9.14 17.66
C ARG A 286 0.10 -8.04 17.47
N PHE A 287 -1.17 -8.39 17.23
CA PHE A 287 -2.22 -7.46 16.79
C PHE A 287 -3.22 -7.13 17.88
N PHE A 288 -3.47 -8.05 18.80
CA PHE A 288 -4.45 -7.89 19.89
C PHE A 288 -3.76 -7.80 21.25
N ALA A 289 -4.45 -7.20 22.22
CA ALA A 289 -4.04 -7.33 23.60
C ALA A 289 -4.33 -8.76 24.09
N PRO A 290 -3.48 -9.37 24.95
CA PRO A 290 -3.66 -10.74 25.42
C PRO A 290 -5.06 -11.00 26.03
N GLN A 291 -5.62 -10.02 26.73
CA GLN A 291 -6.93 -10.10 27.38
C GLN A 291 -8.12 -10.14 26.39
N ALA A 292 -7.91 -9.67 25.16
CA ALA A 292 -8.91 -9.71 24.11
C ALA A 292 -9.05 -11.11 23.49
N LEU A 293 -8.00 -11.93 23.57
CA LEU A 293 -7.97 -13.27 23.00
C LEU A 293 -8.85 -14.27 23.75
N VAL A 294 -9.20 -15.33 23.08
CA VAL A 294 -10.08 -16.38 23.59
C VAL A 294 -9.24 -17.54 24.14
N SER A 295 -9.51 -17.97 25.36
CA SER A 295 -8.82 -19.10 25.99
C SER A 295 -9.43 -20.44 25.59
N GLY A 296 -8.62 -21.53 25.69
CA GLY A 296 -9.07 -22.92 25.54
C GLY A 296 -9.36 -23.38 24.12
N THR A 297 -8.78 -22.72 23.10
CA THR A 297 -8.90 -23.10 21.69
C THR A 297 -7.97 -24.28 21.35
N SER A 298 -8.35 -25.14 20.39
CA SER A 298 -7.51 -26.24 19.91
C SER A 298 -6.49 -25.73 18.85
N LEU A 299 -5.22 -26.08 19.03
CA LEU A 299 -4.16 -25.77 18.06
C LEU A 299 -4.47 -26.35 16.67
N GLN A 300 -5.01 -27.60 16.64
CA GLN A 300 -5.40 -28.26 15.40
C GLN A 300 -6.49 -27.47 14.65
N SER A 301 -7.54 -27.04 15.38
CA SER A 301 -8.64 -26.27 14.80
C SER A 301 -8.18 -24.92 14.27
N LEU A 302 -7.29 -24.24 15.00
CA LEU A 302 -6.68 -22.97 14.53
C LEU A 302 -5.83 -23.17 13.29
N SER A 303 -5.06 -24.27 13.21
CA SER A 303 -4.23 -24.58 12.03
C SER A 303 -5.10 -24.87 10.79
N HIS A 304 -6.19 -25.61 10.94
CA HIS A 304 -7.16 -25.83 9.86
C HIS A 304 -7.83 -24.51 9.43
N TRP A 305 -8.17 -23.67 10.39
CA TRP A 305 -8.75 -22.35 10.07
C TRP A 305 -7.75 -21.45 9.32
N ALA A 306 -6.48 -21.41 9.71
CA ALA A 306 -5.45 -20.69 8.98
C ALA A 306 -5.37 -21.12 7.51
N GLN A 307 -5.41 -22.45 7.24
CA GLN A 307 -5.42 -22.98 5.87
C GLN A 307 -6.70 -22.59 5.10
N ALA A 308 -7.85 -22.60 5.78
CA ALA A 308 -9.11 -22.17 5.18
C ALA A 308 -9.07 -20.68 4.79
N LEU A 309 -8.55 -19.81 5.67
CA LEU A 309 -8.37 -18.39 5.40
C LEU A 309 -7.42 -18.15 4.22
N GLN A 310 -6.31 -18.90 4.12
CA GLN A 310 -5.39 -18.79 2.95
C GLN A 310 -6.09 -19.14 1.63
N ARG A 311 -6.99 -20.15 1.64
CA ARG A 311 -7.77 -20.46 0.43
C ARG A 311 -8.76 -19.35 0.09
N SER A 312 -9.46 -18.79 1.09
CA SER A 312 -10.40 -17.69 0.90
C SER A 312 -9.72 -16.41 0.41
N ALA A 313 -8.48 -16.16 0.84
CA ALA A 313 -7.70 -15.00 0.39
C ALA A 313 -7.44 -15.00 -1.12
N ARG A 314 -7.31 -16.18 -1.75
CA ARG A 314 -7.09 -16.29 -3.21
C ARG A 314 -8.30 -15.85 -4.04
N THR A 315 -9.48 -15.83 -3.44
CA THR A 315 -10.75 -15.48 -4.09
C THR A 315 -11.41 -14.26 -3.46
N ALA A 316 -10.67 -13.50 -2.64
CA ALA A 316 -11.19 -12.34 -1.91
C ALA A 316 -11.78 -11.24 -2.82
N ASP A 317 -11.22 -11.07 -4.02
CA ASP A 317 -11.65 -10.08 -5.02
C ASP A 317 -12.78 -10.59 -5.94
N HIS A 318 -13.23 -11.85 -5.75
CA HIS A 318 -14.33 -12.39 -6.55
C HIS A 318 -15.65 -11.70 -6.14
N PRO A 319 -16.57 -11.42 -7.08
CA PRO A 319 -17.83 -10.73 -6.79
C PRO A 319 -18.83 -11.65 -6.07
N TYR A 320 -18.47 -12.13 -4.87
CA TYR A 320 -19.38 -12.85 -3.99
C TYR A 320 -20.37 -11.87 -3.36
N GLN A 321 -21.53 -12.41 -2.94
CA GLN A 321 -22.45 -11.64 -2.12
C GLN A 321 -21.81 -11.39 -0.75
N ALA A 322 -21.50 -10.13 -0.44
CA ALA A 322 -20.71 -9.74 0.73
C ALA A 322 -21.29 -10.28 2.06
N GLY A 323 -22.63 -10.25 2.22
CA GLY A 323 -23.28 -10.76 3.41
C GLY A 323 -23.06 -12.26 3.63
N LEU A 324 -23.24 -13.07 2.58
CA LEU A 324 -23.02 -14.53 2.67
C LEU A 324 -21.55 -14.88 2.94
N MET A 325 -20.63 -14.12 2.36
CA MET A 325 -19.20 -14.28 2.61
C MET A 325 -18.87 -13.98 4.07
N LEU A 326 -19.39 -12.88 4.62
CA LEU A 326 -19.21 -12.52 6.02
C LEU A 326 -19.74 -13.62 6.95
N GLU A 327 -20.98 -14.07 6.75
CA GLU A 327 -21.58 -15.13 7.55
C GLU A 327 -20.77 -16.45 7.51
N ALA A 328 -20.35 -16.86 6.32
CA ALA A 328 -19.56 -18.07 6.14
C ALA A 328 -18.20 -17.99 6.87
N LEU A 329 -17.48 -16.86 6.73
CA LEU A 329 -16.18 -16.65 7.36
C LEU A 329 -16.29 -16.54 8.88
N VAL A 330 -17.32 -15.85 9.41
CA VAL A 330 -17.58 -15.78 10.86
C VAL A 330 -17.99 -17.14 11.42
N SER A 331 -18.79 -17.93 10.68
CA SER A 331 -19.13 -19.30 11.08
C SER A 331 -17.89 -20.21 11.19
N GLN A 332 -16.96 -20.13 10.22
CA GLN A 332 -15.67 -20.85 10.29
C GLN A 332 -14.84 -20.39 11.50
N ALA A 333 -14.76 -19.08 11.75
CA ALA A 333 -14.05 -18.54 12.91
C ALA A 333 -14.66 -19.03 14.23
N ARG A 334 -16.00 -19.00 14.36
CA ARG A 334 -16.73 -19.52 15.52
C ARG A 334 -16.40 -20.98 15.77
N GLN A 335 -16.45 -21.82 14.75
CA GLN A 335 -16.12 -23.25 14.87
C GLN A 335 -14.70 -23.46 15.38
N ALA A 336 -13.71 -22.74 14.80
CA ALA A 336 -12.32 -22.84 15.19
C ALA A 336 -12.07 -22.38 16.63
N LEU A 337 -12.67 -21.25 17.03
CA LEU A 337 -12.50 -20.64 18.35
C LEU A 337 -13.29 -21.34 19.47
N SER A 338 -14.30 -22.15 19.12
CA SER A 338 -15.12 -22.92 20.10
C SER A 338 -14.61 -24.34 20.34
N SER A 339 -13.75 -24.87 19.47
CA SER A 339 -13.16 -26.20 19.62
C SER A 339 -12.17 -26.21 20.77
N ARG A 340 -12.43 -27.03 21.80
CA ARG A 340 -11.55 -27.16 22.96
C ARG A 340 -10.32 -28.01 22.64
N ALA A 341 -9.19 -27.66 23.28
CA ALA A 341 -8.06 -28.57 23.37
C ALA A 341 -8.52 -29.78 24.17
N LEU A 342 -8.30 -30.99 23.63
CA LEU A 342 -8.48 -32.26 24.33
C LEU A 342 -7.42 -32.44 25.42
#